data_cc2bfed882d64f7b8cb57aed4f8a1389
#
_entry.id   cc2bfed882d64f7b8cb57aed4f8a1389
#
_cell.length_a   1.000
_cell.length_b   1.000
_cell.length_c   1.000
_cell.angle_alpha   90.00
_cell.angle_beta   90.00
_cell.angle_gamma   90.00
#
_symmetry.space_group_name_H-M   'P 1'
#
loop_
_entity.id
_entity.type
_entity.pdbx_description
1 polymer ?
#
loop_
_entity_poly.entity_id
_entity_poly.type
_entity_poly.pdbx_seq_one_letter_code
_entity_poly.pdbx_strand_id
1 'polypeptide(L)'
;MKSMGKWGICILLGAAALLLGSCKNSRMEPMEEKESLNEVVQGEEREWVVFAESLEGENEEKACEMAVQSIVRLETEHNGNVYFGSGIIWDGDEERIVIATSGHLLEEGRLLGVIFPGGRETSGELAGICGEKDMAFVTVPVSWLEEAGQKAMVVSLHQRIFDTLDGSSSLLALGCSENGVGDQLRRGILKEKAWYREEFGADVMILECESQPGMSGGGIFDCYGNLVGMLEGGSGNSTAAFSMETINEGYEEVFGVKRDTEDYK
;
A
#
# COMPACT_ATOMS: atom_id res chain seq x y z
N MET A 1 -20.29 -55.70 -13.18
CA MET A 1 -21.26 -56.39 -12.29
C MET A 1 -21.53 -55.47 -11.11
N LYS A 2 -22.83 -55.04 -11.00
CA LYS A 2 -23.61 -54.67 -9.82
C LYS A 2 -23.04 -53.59 -8.90
N SER A 3 -23.72 -52.55 -8.43
CA SER A 3 -25.16 -52.30 -8.36
C SER A 3 -25.39 -50.87 -7.88
N MET A 4 -26.41 -50.25 -8.48
CA MET A 4 -27.01 -48.95 -8.09
C MET A 4 -27.66 -49.04 -6.70
N GLY A 5 -27.65 -47.90 -5.96
CA GLY A 5 -28.49 -47.67 -4.78
C GLY A 5 -28.98 -46.22 -4.74
N LYS A 6 -30.16 -45.98 -5.28
CA LYS A 6 -31.01 -44.80 -5.06
C LYS A 6 -31.76 -44.97 -3.75
N TRP A 7 -32.01 -43.87 -3.05
CA TRP A 7 -33.10 -43.64 -2.05
C TRP A 7 -32.83 -42.24 -1.46
N GLY A 8 -33.74 -41.27 -1.28
CA GLY A 8 -35.17 -41.25 -1.36
C GLY A 8 -35.57 -39.89 -0.77
N ILE A 9 -36.48 -39.22 -1.44
CA ILE A 9 -37.09 -37.93 -1.08
C ILE A 9 -37.94 -38.12 0.19
N CYS A 10 -37.83 -37.21 1.18
CA CYS A 10 -38.88 -37.03 2.17
C CYS A 10 -39.31 -35.54 2.19
N ILE A 11 -40.49 -35.34 1.61
CA ILE A 11 -41.29 -34.11 1.76
C ILE A 11 -42.06 -34.25 3.07
N LEU A 12 -41.99 -33.30 3.96
CA LEU A 12 -42.92 -33.11 5.05
C LEU A 12 -43.47 -31.68 5.02
N LEU A 13 -44.72 -31.60 4.59
CA LEU A 13 -45.62 -30.46 4.73
C LEU A 13 -46.11 -30.42 6.19
N GLY A 14 -46.00 -29.27 6.82
CA GLY A 14 -46.61 -28.98 8.13
C GLY A 14 -47.03 -27.52 8.17
N ALA A 15 -48.33 -27.32 8.35
CA ALA A 15 -49.08 -26.07 8.19
C ALA A 15 -48.96 -25.08 9.37
N ALA A 16 -49.04 -23.83 9.03
CA ALA A 16 -49.75 -22.69 9.64
C ALA A 16 -49.72 -22.47 11.18
N ALA A 17 -49.18 -21.32 11.59
CA ALA A 17 -49.79 -20.48 12.61
C ALA A 17 -49.48 -19.01 12.31
N LEU A 18 -50.51 -18.25 11.96
CA LEU A 18 -50.52 -16.79 11.89
C LEU A 18 -50.34 -16.20 13.30
N LEU A 19 -49.26 -15.46 13.51
CA LEU A 19 -49.19 -14.44 14.56
C LEU A 19 -48.85 -13.10 13.91
N LEU A 20 -49.87 -12.25 13.83
CA LEU A 20 -49.76 -10.85 13.49
C LEU A 20 -48.97 -10.12 14.57
N GLY A 21 -47.66 -9.95 14.35
CA GLY A 21 -46.78 -9.05 15.10
C GLY A 21 -46.48 -7.88 14.20
N SER A 22 -47.01 -6.70 14.61
CA SER A 22 -46.74 -5.42 13.99
C SER A 22 -45.26 -5.07 14.09
N CYS A 23 -44.47 -5.41 13.07
CA CYS A 23 -43.14 -4.86 12.90
C CYS A 23 -43.27 -3.47 12.30
N LYS A 24 -42.99 -2.46 13.11
CA LYS A 24 -42.69 -1.11 12.64
C LYS A 24 -41.64 -1.21 11.56
N ASN A 25 -42.01 -0.73 10.39
CA ASN A 25 -41.13 -0.50 9.25
C ASN A 25 -40.08 0.55 9.67
N SER A 26 -38.96 0.13 10.21
CA SER A 26 -37.77 0.97 10.22
C SER A 26 -37.27 1.01 8.80
N ARG A 27 -37.69 2.04 8.09
CA ARG A 27 -37.10 2.51 6.87
C ARG A 27 -35.62 2.69 7.17
N MET A 28 -34.75 1.83 6.62
CA MET A 28 -33.34 2.14 6.54
C MET A 28 -33.26 3.40 5.68
N GLU A 29 -32.90 4.51 6.31
CA GLU A 29 -32.44 5.68 5.59
C GLU A 29 -31.22 5.25 4.74
N PRO A 30 -31.09 5.78 3.51
CA PRO A 30 -29.87 5.55 2.73
C PRO A 30 -28.73 6.05 3.61
N MET A 31 -27.70 5.23 3.78
CA MET A 31 -26.44 5.69 4.35
C MET A 31 -26.05 6.94 3.57
N GLU A 32 -25.95 8.05 4.28
CA GLU A 32 -25.36 9.27 3.76
C GLU A 32 -24.05 8.88 3.09
N GLU A 33 -23.89 9.32 1.85
CA GLU A 33 -22.64 9.27 1.12
C GLU A 33 -21.55 9.70 2.08
N LYS A 34 -20.57 8.80 2.32
CA LYS A 34 -19.39 9.13 3.11
C LYS A 34 -18.85 10.43 2.54
N GLU A 35 -18.87 11.48 3.35
CA GLU A 35 -18.13 12.71 3.04
C GLU A 35 -16.72 12.29 2.64
N SER A 36 -16.36 12.67 1.45
CA SER A 36 -15.14 12.22 0.80
C SER A 36 -13.93 12.62 1.64
N LEU A 37 -12.92 11.78 1.65
CA LEU A 37 -11.55 11.98 2.16
C LEU A 37 -10.91 13.35 1.81
N ASN A 38 -11.60 14.18 1.05
CA ASN A 38 -11.17 15.52 0.63
C ASN A 38 -10.99 16.54 1.77
N GLU A 39 -11.43 16.24 3.02
CA GLU A 39 -11.22 17.16 4.15
C GLU A 39 -9.87 16.99 4.85
N VAL A 40 -9.11 15.94 4.55
CA VAL A 40 -7.81 15.69 5.20
C VAL A 40 -6.62 16.15 4.35
N VAL A 41 -6.88 16.65 3.14
CA VAL A 41 -5.83 17.06 2.20
C VAL A 41 -5.87 18.58 2.01
N GLN A 42 -5.05 19.32 2.75
CA GLN A 42 -4.76 20.75 2.54
C GLN A 42 -3.32 20.89 2.01
N GLY A 43 -3.10 20.53 0.76
CA GLY A 43 -1.87 20.85 0.05
C GLY A 43 -2.17 21.68 -1.19
N GLU A 44 -1.20 22.19 -1.91
CA GLU A 44 -1.44 22.74 -3.27
C GLU A 44 -2.08 21.63 -4.12
N GLU A 45 -3.40 21.71 -4.29
CA GLU A 45 -4.18 20.70 -5.02
C GLU A 45 -3.82 20.83 -6.50
N ARG A 46 -2.81 20.07 -6.92
CA ARG A 46 -2.63 19.78 -8.34
C ARG A 46 -3.72 18.80 -8.72
N GLU A 47 -4.35 19.01 -9.86
CA GLU A 47 -5.59 18.31 -10.23
C GLU A 47 -5.50 16.77 -10.09
N TRP A 48 -4.33 16.19 -10.37
CA TRP A 48 -4.10 14.74 -10.41
C TRP A 48 -3.08 14.22 -9.39
N VAL A 49 -2.28 15.08 -8.80
CA VAL A 49 -1.27 14.74 -7.78
C VAL A 49 -1.61 15.46 -6.49
N VAL A 50 -1.82 14.69 -5.42
CA VAL A 50 -2.22 15.17 -4.11
C VAL A 50 -1.17 14.72 -3.09
N PHE A 51 -0.76 15.60 -2.19
CA PHE A 51 0.19 15.28 -1.13
C PHE A 51 -0.57 15.01 0.17
N ALA A 52 -0.31 13.85 0.79
CA ALA A 52 -0.86 13.51 2.09
C ALA A 52 -0.19 14.36 3.17
N GLU A 53 -0.96 14.77 4.17
CA GLU A 53 -0.45 15.46 5.35
C GLU A 53 -0.52 14.55 6.58
N SER A 54 0.41 14.75 7.52
CA SER A 54 0.38 14.06 8.80
C SER A 54 -0.89 14.41 9.59
N LEU A 55 -1.51 13.44 10.23
CA LEU A 55 -2.64 13.68 11.14
C LEU A 55 -2.17 14.47 12.37
N GLU A 56 -3.01 15.38 12.87
CA GLU A 56 -2.72 16.17 14.08
C GLU A 56 -2.55 15.32 15.36
N GLY A 57 -3.10 14.09 15.36
CA GLY A 57 -3.03 13.15 16.46
C GLY A 57 -3.08 11.70 16.01
N GLU A 58 -2.65 10.80 16.88
CA GLU A 58 -2.66 9.36 16.59
C GLU A 58 -4.07 8.86 16.29
N ASN A 59 -4.25 8.28 15.11
CA ASN A 59 -5.49 7.64 14.70
C ASN A 59 -5.19 6.56 13.65
N GLU A 60 -5.06 5.32 14.13
CA GLU A 60 -4.69 4.17 13.27
C GLU A 60 -5.68 3.95 12.11
N GLU A 61 -6.99 4.13 12.32
CA GLU A 61 -7.99 3.92 11.29
C GLU A 61 -7.84 4.93 10.16
N LYS A 62 -7.75 6.23 10.51
CA LYS A 62 -7.52 7.30 9.52
C LYS A 62 -6.15 7.20 8.85
N ALA A 63 -5.11 6.86 9.63
CA ALA A 63 -3.77 6.62 9.10
C ALA A 63 -3.78 5.52 8.04
N CYS A 64 -4.48 4.41 8.32
CA CYS A 64 -4.63 3.31 7.37
C CYS A 64 -5.42 3.74 6.11
N GLU A 65 -6.54 4.46 6.27
CA GLU A 65 -7.33 4.98 5.15
C GLU A 65 -6.53 5.90 4.22
N MET A 66 -5.68 6.76 4.79
CA MET A 66 -4.76 7.62 4.02
C MET A 66 -3.67 6.80 3.32
N ALA A 67 -2.98 5.95 4.08
CA ALA A 67 -1.86 5.18 3.59
C ALA A 67 -2.21 4.29 2.40
N VAL A 68 -3.40 3.66 2.41
CA VAL A 68 -3.91 2.84 1.29
C VAL A 68 -3.97 3.64 -0.03
N GLN A 69 -4.25 4.95 0.01
CA GLN A 69 -4.33 5.77 -1.20
C GLN A 69 -2.97 6.00 -1.87
N SER A 70 -1.87 5.79 -1.12
CA SER A 70 -0.50 5.93 -1.61
C SER A 70 0.14 4.61 -2.03
N ILE A 71 -0.58 3.48 -1.90
CA ILE A 71 -0.10 2.16 -2.30
C ILE A 71 -0.61 1.82 -3.69
N VAL A 72 0.27 1.32 -4.55
CA VAL A 72 -0.08 0.78 -5.86
C VAL A 72 0.35 -0.68 -5.97
N ARG A 73 -0.29 -1.44 -6.85
CA ARG A 73 0.18 -2.77 -7.25
C ARG A 73 0.94 -2.65 -8.56
N LEU A 74 2.10 -3.27 -8.61
CA LEU A 74 2.90 -3.39 -9.83
C LEU A 74 2.76 -4.80 -10.38
N GLU A 75 2.53 -4.91 -11.69
CA GLU A 75 2.59 -6.18 -12.41
C GLU A 75 3.82 -6.20 -13.29
N THR A 76 4.57 -7.29 -13.22
CA THR A 76 5.80 -7.49 -14.00
C THR A 76 5.75 -8.84 -14.69
N GLU A 77 6.47 -8.96 -15.81
CA GLU A 77 6.60 -10.22 -16.55
C GLU A 77 8.08 -10.63 -16.61
N HIS A 78 8.35 -11.86 -16.19
CA HIS A 78 9.66 -12.47 -16.30
C HIS A 78 9.52 -13.90 -16.86
N ASN A 79 10.21 -14.19 -17.94
CA ASN A 79 10.19 -15.50 -18.61
C ASN A 79 8.80 -16.03 -18.95
N GLY A 80 7.87 -15.15 -19.33
CA GLY A 80 6.49 -15.50 -19.69
C GLY A 80 5.55 -15.73 -18.51
N ASN A 81 6.01 -15.51 -17.28
CA ASN A 81 5.19 -15.54 -16.08
C ASN A 81 4.93 -14.12 -15.56
N VAL A 82 3.72 -13.88 -15.08
CA VAL A 82 3.35 -12.62 -14.45
C VAL A 82 3.57 -12.72 -12.95
N TYR A 83 4.24 -11.72 -12.41
CA TYR A 83 4.47 -11.52 -10.98
C TYR A 83 3.83 -10.20 -10.56
N PHE A 84 3.59 -10.07 -9.28
CA PHE A 84 3.06 -8.84 -8.72
C PHE A 84 3.78 -8.47 -7.43
N GLY A 85 3.80 -7.18 -7.15
CA GLY A 85 4.32 -6.59 -5.92
C GLY A 85 3.62 -5.29 -5.62
N SER A 86 4.09 -4.60 -4.61
CA SER A 86 3.59 -3.31 -4.18
C SER A 86 4.54 -2.18 -4.59
N GLY A 87 4.04 -0.96 -4.58
CA GLY A 87 4.81 0.25 -4.68
C GLY A 87 4.18 1.35 -3.84
N ILE A 88 4.98 2.36 -3.52
CA ILE A 88 4.60 3.53 -2.76
C ILE A 88 4.69 4.75 -3.66
N ILE A 89 3.65 5.56 -3.77
CA ILE A 89 3.72 6.85 -4.48
C ILE A 89 4.59 7.77 -3.63
N TRP A 90 5.91 7.75 -3.93
CA TRP A 90 6.95 8.40 -3.15
C TRP A 90 7.00 9.91 -3.34
N ASP A 91 6.91 10.37 -4.58
CA ASP A 91 7.01 11.78 -4.93
C ASP A 91 6.20 12.10 -6.19
N GLY A 92 6.05 13.37 -6.55
CA GLY A 92 5.38 13.77 -7.77
C GLY A 92 5.44 15.27 -8.02
N ASP A 93 5.25 15.63 -9.28
CA ASP A 93 5.19 17.00 -9.77
C ASP A 93 4.08 17.16 -10.83
N GLU A 94 4.08 18.25 -11.61
CA GLU A 94 3.08 18.50 -12.66
C GLU A 94 3.23 17.59 -13.87
N GLU A 95 4.38 16.92 -14.03
CA GLU A 95 4.69 16.11 -15.21
C GLU A 95 4.51 14.62 -14.92
N ARG A 96 4.90 14.16 -13.72
CA ARG A 96 4.94 12.73 -13.36
C ARG A 96 4.81 12.51 -11.86
N ILE A 97 4.42 11.29 -11.48
CA ILE A 97 4.63 10.76 -10.15
C ILE A 97 5.79 9.76 -10.16
N VAL A 98 6.40 9.57 -8.99
CA VAL A 98 7.47 8.61 -8.75
C VAL A 98 7.00 7.58 -7.74
N ILE A 99 7.14 6.32 -8.08
CA ILE A 99 6.78 5.16 -7.25
C ILE A 99 8.08 4.47 -6.84
N ALA A 100 8.29 4.31 -5.52
CA ALA A 100 9.34 3.46 -4.98
C ALA A 100 8.83 2.02 -4.84
N THR A 101 9.68 1.04 -5.12
CA THR A 101 9.37 -0.39 -5.02
C THR A 101 10.64 -1.21 -4.78
N SER A 102 10.50 -2.51 -4.49
CA SER A 102 11.65 -3.41 -4.36
C SER A 102 12.30 -3.68 -5.72
N GLY A 103 13.63 -3.71 -5.74
CA GLY A 103 14.44 -3.90 -6.95
C GLY A 103 14.21 -5.26 -7.62
N HIS A 104 14.12 -6.34 -6.83
CA HIS A 104 13.92 -7.69 -7.33
C HIS A 104 12.65 -7.88 -8.18
N LEU A 105 11.66 -6.98 -8.07
CA LEU A 105 10.48 -7.01 -8.92
C LEU A 105 10.78 -6.60 -10.37
N LEU A 106 11.86 -5.82 -10.58
CA LEU A 106 12.16 -5.17 -11.86
C LEU A 106 13.56 -5.53 -12.41
N GLU A 107 14.45 -6.16 -11.62
CA GLU A 107 15.80 -6.50 -12.05
C GLU A 107 15.82 -7.40 -13.31
N GLU A 108 14.96 -8.40 -13.34
CA GLU A 108 14.83 -9.33 -14.48
C GLU A 108 13.45 -9.24 -15.12
N GLY A 109 12.56 -8.40 -14.56
CA GLY A 109 11.16 -8.26 -14.96
C GLY A 109 10.91 -7.03 -15.84
N ARG A 110 9.98 -7.17 -16.77
CA ARG A 110 9.43 -6.04 -17.52
C ARG A 110 8.15 -5.57 -16.84
N LEU A 111 8.08 -4.30 -16.48
CA LEU A 111 6.85 -3.70 -15.96
C LEU A 111 5.72 -3.83 -17.00
N LEU A 112 4.61 -4.39 -16.59
CA LEU A 112 3.38 -4.52 -17.39
C LEU A 112 2.41 -3.38 -17.12
N GLY A 113 2.17 -3.07 -15.83
CA GLY A 113 1.20 -2.07 -15.43
C GLY A 113 1.36 -1.61 -13.97
N VAL A 114 0.76 -0.49 -13.69
CA VAL A 114 0.60 0.11 -12.36
C VAL A 114 -0.88 0.20 -12.07
N ILE A 115 -1.33 -0.51 -11.03
CA ILE A 115 -2.74 -0.55 -10.63
C ILE A 115 -2.90 0.27 -9.35
N PHE A 116 -3.77 1.27 -9.40
CA PHE A 116 -4.07 2.19 -8.30
C PHE A 116 -5.20 1.69 -7.40
N PRO A 117 -5.39 2.26 -6.20
CA PRO A 117 -6.58 2.04 -5.38
C PRO A 117 -7.86 2.24 -6.21
N GLY A 118 -8.82 1.31 -6.06
CA GLY A 118 -10.00 1.29 -6.92
C GLY A 118 -9.84 0.50 -8.22
N GLY A 119 -8.67 -0.09 -8.48
CA GLY A 119 -8.43 -1.03 -9.59
C GLY A 119 -8.21 -0.37 -10.95
N ARG A 120 -7.96 0.93 -10.99
CA ARG A 120 -7.58 1.61 -12.24
C ARG A 120 -6.13 1.32 -12.58
N GLU A 121 -5.89 0.95 -13.81
CA GLU A 121 -4.58 0.57 -14.33
C GLU A 121 -4.07 1.62 -15.33
N THR A 122 -2.77 1.85 -15.29
CA THR A 122 -2.05 2.65 -16.29
C THR A 122 -0.68 2.02 -16.57
N SER A 123 -0.01 2.49 -17.59
CA SER A 123 1.39 2.13 -17.84
C SER A 123 2.31 2.90 -16.88
N GLY A 124 3.52 2.37 -16.72
CA GLY A 124 4.61 3.02 -16.00
C GLY A 124 5.93 2.78 -16.71
N GLU A 125 6.94 3.56 -16.38
CA GLU A 125 8.29 3.45 -16.93
C GLU A 125 9.29 3.22 -15.80
N LEU A 126 10.21 2.27 -15.96
CA LEU A 126 11.32 2.08 -15.03
C LEU A 126 12.25 3.29 -15.13
N ALA A 127 12.36 4.06 -14.05
CA ALA A 127 13.27 5.20 -13.96
C ALA A 127 14.70 4.76 -13.62
N GLY A 128 14.85 3.78 -12.75
CA GLY A 128 16.16 3.22 -12.37
C GLY A 128 16.05 2.16 -11.27
N ILE A 129 17.11 1.36 -11.17
CA ILE A 129 17.34 0.39 -10.10
C ILE A 129 18.59 0.84 -9.35
N CYS A 130 18.55 0.85 -8.02
CA CYS A 130 19.72 1.19 -7.21
C CYS A 130 20.79 0.10 -7.31
N GLY A 131 22.08 0.51 -7.39
CA GLY A 131 23.16 -0.43 -7.70
C GLY A 131 23.46 -1.46 -6.61
N GLU A 132 23.23 -1.12 -5.34
CA GLU A 132 23.54 -2.00 -4.20
C GLU A 132 22.32 -2.35 -3.35
N LYS A 133 21.29 -1.50 -3.39
CA LYS A 133 20.07 -1.69 -2.60
C LYS A 133 19.01 -2.42 -3.44
N ASP A 134 18.27 -3.33 -2.83
CA ASP A 134 17.11 -4.02 -3.47
C ASP A 134 15.95 -3.03 -3.66
N MET A 135 16.17 -1.97 -4.44
CA MET A 135 15.25 -0.85 -4.62
C MET A 135 15.21 -0.39 -6.07
N ALA A 136 14.01 -0.05 -6.54
CA ALA A 136 13.78 0.52 -7.87
C ALA A 136 12.75 1.65 -7.82
N PHE A 137 12.77 2.49 -8.85
CA PHE A 137 11.81 3.58 -9.02
C PHE A 137 11.12 3.47 -10.39
N VAL A 138 9.81 3.68 -10.37
CA VAL A 138 8.94 3.73 -11.54
C VAL A 138 8.34 5.12 -11.65
N THR A 139 8.23 5.64 -12.86
CA THR A 139 7.52 6.90 -13.13
C THR A 139 6.22 6.64 -13.88
N VAL A 140 5.20 7.44 -13.59
CA VAL A 140 3.94 7.49 -14.33
C VAL A 140 3.69 8.93 -14.72
N PRO A 141 3.60 9.28 -16.03
CA PRO A 141 3.24 10.61 -16.49
C PRO A 141 1.87 11.05 -15.97
N VAL A 142 1.72 12.30 -15.55
CA VAL A 142 0.44 12.84 -15.08
C VAL A 142 -0.63 12.75 -16.17
N SER A 143 -0.27 12.93 -17.45
CA SER A 143 -1.20 12.74 -18.56
C SER A 143 -1.85 11.36 -18.61
N TRP A 144 -1.14 10.31 -18.19
CA TRP A 144 -1.72 8.95 -18.10
C TRP A 144 -2.65 8.79 -16.90
N LEU A 145 -2.39 9.51 -15.79
CA LEU A 145 -3.32 9.58 -14.67
C LEU A 145 -4.62 10.28 -15.08
N GLU A 146 -4.51 11.39 -15.83
CA GLU A 146 -5.66 12.11 -16.39
C GLU A 146 -6.50 11.21 -17.30
N GLU A 147 -5.86 10.51 -18.24
CA GLU A 147 -6.54 9.57 -19.17
C GLU A 147 -7.23 8.44 -18.40
N ALA A 148 -6.60 7.93 -17.34
CA ALA A 148 -7.18 6.90 -16.47
C ALA A 148 -8.28 7.46 -15.56
N GLY A 149 -8.39 8.78 -15.39
CA GLY A 149 -9.25 9.43 -14.41
C GLY A 149 -8.87 9.07 -12.98
N GLN A 150 -7.56 8.97 -12.70
CA GLN A 150 -7.00 8.52 -11.42
C GLN A 150 -6.23 9.66 -10.76
N LYS A 151 -6.54 9.94 -9.51
CA LYS A 151 -5.69 10.78 -8.65
C LYS A 151 -4.61 9.92 -7.99
N ALA A 152 -3.43 10.48 -7.80
CA ALA A 152 -2.32 9.87 -7.09
C ALA A 152 -2.06 10.62 -5.78
N MET A 153 -2.03 9.91 -4.66
CA MET A 153 -1.70 10.46 -3.35
C MET A 153 -0.26 10.15 -3.00
N VAL A 154 0.57 11.18 -2.96
CA VAL A 154 1.98 11.10 -2.51
C VAL A 154 2.00 10.96 -1.00
N VAL A 155 2.84 10.07 -0.48
CA VAL A 155 2.97 9.82 0.96
C VAL A 155 3.40 11.06 1.76
N SER A 156 2.91 11.19 2.98
CA SER A 156 3.46 12.10 3.98
C SER A 156 4.77 11.57 4.55
N LEU A 157 5.74 12.44 4.77
CA LEU A 157 7.00 12.15 5.47
C LEU A 157 7.11 13.11 6.67
N HIS A 158 7.60 12.60 7.81
CA HIS A 158 7.73 13.41 9.02
C HIS A 158 8.99 13.01 9.82
N GLN A 159 10.12 13.68 9.55
CA GLN A 159 11.41 13.31 10.12
C GLN A 159 11.40 13.25 11.66
N ARG A 160 10.81 14.25 12.34
CA ARG A 160 10.80 14.27 13.80
C ARG A 160 10.03 13.11 14.43
N ILE A 161 8.90 12.70 13.81
CA ILE A 161 8.16 11.53 14.29
C ILE A 161 8.99 10.29 14.04
N PHE A 162 9.56 10.13 12.83
CA PHE A 162 10.45 9.03 12.52
C PHE A 162 11.61 8.94 13.54
N ASP A 163 12.23 10.06 13.92
CA ASP A 163 13.33 10.08 14.90
C ASP A 163 12.92 9.54 16.27
N THR A 164 11.66 9.68 16.66
CA THR A 164 11.14 9.19 17.95
C THR A 164 10.84 7.69 17.96
N LEU A 165 10.82 7.02 16.81
CA LEU A 165 10.54 5.58 16.74
C LEU A 165 11.59 4.77 17.50
N ASP A 166 11.13 3.80 18.29
CA ASP A 166 11.94 2.92 19.09
C ASP A 166 11.49 1.46 19.00
N GLY A 167 12.18 0.54 19.66
CA GLY A 167 11.90 -0.91 19.66
C GLY A 167 10.55 -1.33 20.27
N SER A 168 9.65 -0.40 20.56
CA SER A 168 8.28 -0.63 21.03
C SER A 168 7.21 0.03 20.15
N SER A 169 7.62 0.82 19.16
CA SER A 169 6.70 1.55 18.30
C SER A 169 5.83 0.62 17.47
N SER A 170 4.51 0.86 17.52
CA SER A 170 3.52 0.14 16.70
C SER A 170 3.46 0.77 15.31
N LEU A 171 3.54 -0.06 14.28
CA LEU A 171 3.56 0.37 12.88
C LEU A 171 2.57 -0.46 12.05
N LEU A 172 2.14 0.12 10.95
CA LEU A 172 1.23 -0.49 9.98
C LEU A 172 2.01 -0.85 8.72
N ALA A 173 2.04 -2.14 8.37
CA ALA A 173 2.58 -2.61 7.11
C ALA A 173 1.45 -2.81 6.09
N LEU A 174 1.53 -2.13 4.97
CA LEU A 174 0.54 -2.14 3.90
C LEU A 174 1.15 -2.58 2.57
N GLY A 175 0.46 -3.46 1.88
CA GLY A 175 0.86 -3.93 0.56
C GLY A 175 -0.31 -4.53 -0.20
N CYS A 176 -0.02 -5.18 -1.32
CA CYS A 176 -0.99 -5.72 -2.24
C CYS A 176 -1.05 -7.26 -2.18
N SER A 177 -2.22 -7.82 -2.49
CA SER A 177 -2.39 -9.23 -2.84
C SER A 177 -2.42 -9.42 -4.35
N GLU A 178 -2.54 -10.67 -4.78
CA GLU A 178 -2.69 -11.02 -6.20
C GLU A 178 -3.86 -10.29 -6.89
N ASN A 179 -4.93 -10.02 -6.15
CA ASN A 179 -6.16 -9.47 -6.70
C ASN A 179 -6.59 -8.13 -6.09
N GLY A 180 -5.77 -7.56 -5.21
CA GLY A 180 -6.09 -6.33 -4.47
C GLY A 180 -4.95 -5.32 -4.47
N VAL A 181 -5.31 -4.06 -4.19
CA VAL A 181 -4.36 -2.94 -4.04
C VAL A 181 -4.51 -2.39 -2.63
N GLY A 182 -3.40 -2.37 -1.86
CA GLY A 182 -3.42 -1.92 -0.48
C GLY A 182 -4.33 -2.73 0.45
N ASP A 183 -4.68 -3.96 0.06
CA ASP A 183 -5.63 -4.84 0.74
C ASP A 183 -4.98 -5.74 1.80
N GLN A 184 -3.65 -5.75 1.86
CA GLN A 184 -2.88 -6.46 2.87
C GLN A 184 -2.41 -5.49 3.95
N LEU A 185 -3.12 -5.47 5.08
CA LEU A 185 -2.75 -4.72 6.27
C LEU A 185 -2.20 -5.69 7.33
N ARG A 186 -1.05 -5.34 7.91
CA ARG A 186 -0.46 -6.01 9.08
C ARG A 186 -0.08 -4.97 10.12
N ARG A 187 -0.26 -5.30 11.38
CA ARG A 187 0.28 -4.54 12.50
C ARG A 187 1.57 -5.17 12.94
N GLY A 188 2.59 -4.36 13.14
CA GLY A 188 3.90 -4.80 13.57
C GLY A 188 4.45 -3.94 14.69
N ILE A 189 5.42 -4.49 15.41
CA ILE A 189 6.20 -3.75 16.40
C ILE A 189 7.62 -3.60 15.86
N LEU A 190 8.12 -2.38 15.81
CA LEU A 190 9.52 -2.14 15.48
C LEU A 190 10.41 -2.83 16.52
N LYS A 191 11.42 -3.57 16.09
CA LYS A 191 12.39 -4.23 16.96
C LYS A 191 13.76 -3.60 16.83
N GLU A 192 14.19 -3.36 15.60
CA GLU A 192 15.46 -2.71 15.28
C GLU A 192 15.18 -1.63 14.24
N LYS A 193 15.70 -0.44 14.48
CA LYS A 193 15.53 0.69 13.54
C LYS A 193 16.54 0.67 12.40
N ALA A 194 17.72 0.09 12.64
CA ALA A 194 18.77 -0.05 11.65
C ALA A 194 19.61 -1.30 11.95
N TRP A 195 19.59 -2.25 11.03
CA TRP A 195 20.40 -3.47 11.07
C TRP A 195 20.88 -3.81 9.67
N TYR A 196 22.20 -3.77 9.45
CA TYR A 196 22.76 -4.07 8.14
C TYR A 196 22.46 -5.52 7.71
N ARG A 197 21.95 -5.65 6.49
CA ARG A 197 21.61 -6.94 5.87
C ARG A 197 22.23 -7.02 4.48
N GLU A 198 23.14 -7.99 4.31
CA GLU A 198 23.86 -8.19 3.05
C GLU A 198 22.90 -8.47 1.88
N GLU A 199 21.83 -9.23 2.14
CA GLU A 199 20.81 -9.56 1.13
C GLU A 199 20.07 -8.33 0.55
N PHE A 200 20.04 -7.21 1.27
CA PHE A 200 19.40 -5.96 0.83
C PHE A 200 20.39 -4.84 0.52
N GLY A 201 21.68 -5.07 0.77
CA GLY A 201 22.75 -4.10 0.52
C GLY A 201 22.73 -2.84 1.40
N ALA A 202 21.92 -2.81 2.47
CA ALA A 202 21.76 -1.65 3.33
C ALA A 202 21.32 -2.00 4.76
N ASP A 203 21.25 -0.99 5.63
CA ASP A 203 20.56 -1.08 6.89
C ASP A 203 19.04 -1.16 6.66
N VAL A 204 18.39 -2.10 7.37
CA VAL A 204 16.94 -2.28 7.36
C VAL A 204 16.34 -2.13 8.75
N MET A 205 15.12 -1.68 8.81
CA MET A 205 14.24 -1.79 9.96
C MET A 205 13.79 -3.25 10.09
N ILE A 206 13.72 -3.78 11.31
CA ILE A 206 13.15 -5.10 11.58
C ILE A 206 11.86 -4.93 12.38
N LEU A 207 10.78 -5.45 11.84
CA LEU A 207 9.48 -5.46 12.48
C LEU A 207 9.09 -6.88 12.92
N GLU A 208 8.51 -7.02 14.10
CA GLU A 208 7.76 -8.22 14.47
C GLU A 208 6.39 -8.17 13.81
N CYS A 209 6.31 -8.74 12.60
CA CYS A 209 5.16 -8.68 11.71
C CYS A 209 5.30 -9.80 10.67
N GLU A 210 4.19 -10.46 10.31
CA GLU A 210 4.18 -11.34 9.15
C GLU A 210 4.03 -10.52 7.87
N SER A 211 4.83 -10.85 6.85
CA SER A 211 4.60 -10.38 5.47
C SER A 211 4.17 -11.54 4.59
N GLN A 212 3.55 -11.22 3.46
CA GLN A 212 3.07 -12.18 2.48
C GLN A 212 3.58 -11.82 1.07
N PRO A 213 3.67 -12.80 0.14
CA PRO A 213 3.96 -12.53 -1.25
C PRO A 213 3.06 -11.41 -1.82
N GLY A 214 3.66 -10.49 -2.54
CA GLY A 214 3.00 -9.30 -3.07
C GLY A 214 3.13 -8.05 -2.20
N MET A 215 3.51 -8.18 -0.92
CA MET A 215 3.73 -7.01 -0.07
C MET A 215 5.09 -6.33 -0.28
N SER A 216 6.08 -6.97 -0.93
CA SER A 216 7.37 -6.35 -1.28
C SER A 216 7.16 -5.05 -2.06
N GLY A 217 7.86 -3.99 -1.67
CA GLY A 217 7.67 -2.62 -2.15
C GLY A 217 6.52 -1.86 -1.48
N GLY A 218 5.78 -2.48 -0.56
CA GLY A 218 4.70 -1.85 0.19
C GLY A 218 5.19 -0.92 1.31
N GLY A 219 4.31 -0.09 1.85
CA GLY A 219 4.64 0.93 2.84
C GLY A 219 4.56 0.45 4.28
N ILE A 220 5.47 0.97 5.11
CA ILE A 220 5.38 0.93 6.57
C ILE A 220 4.99 2.33 7.04
N PHE A 221 3.94 2.43 7.85
CA PHE A 221 3.37 3.71 8.27
C PHE A 221 3.25 3.78 9.80
N ASP A 222 3.34 4.99 10.34
CA ASP A 222 3.01 5.28 11.73
C ASP A 222 1.49 5.52 11.93
N CYS A 223 1.08 5.77 13.16
CA CYS A 223 -0.33 6.05 13.50
C CYS A 223 -0.80 7.48 13.17
N TYR A 224 0.09 8.32 12.64
CA TYR A 224 -0.23 9.64 12.09
C TYR A 224 -0.37 9.60 10.55
N GLY A 225 -0.18 8.43 9.92
CA GLY A 225 -0.28 8.24 8.47
C GLY A 225 0.99 8.60 7.70
N ASN A 226 2.11 8.83 8.39
CA ASN A 226 3.38 9.11 7.73
C ASN A 226 4.06 7.81 7.32
N LEU A 227 4.66 7.81 6.14
CA LEU A 227 5.53 6.72 5.72
C LEU A 227 6.82 6.75 6.55
N VAL A 228 7.18 5.62 7.14
CA VAL A 228 8.43 5.43 7.88
C VAL A 228 9.39 4.46 7.18
N GLY A 229 8.90 3.67 6.22
CA GLY A 229 9.73 2.75 5.45
C GLY A 229 9.01 2.00 4.36
N MET A 230 9.78 1.19 3.61
CA MET A 230 9.30 0.33 2.52
C MET A 230 9.64 -1.14 2.83
N LEU A 231 8.64 -2.01 2.73
CA LEU A 231 8.77 -3.44 3.00
C LEU A 231 9.54 -4.14 1.88
N GLU A 232 10.60 -4.87 2.25
CA GLU A 232 11.43 -5.62 1.30
C GLU A 232 11.12 -7.11 1.31
N GLY A 233 10.95 -7.68 2.49
CA GLY A 233 10.66 -9.10 2.61
C GLY A 233 10.54 -9.55 4.05
N GLY A 234 10.25 -10.83 4.25
CA GLY A 234 10.11 -11.37 5.60
C GLY A 234 10.21 -12.88 5.67
N SER A 235 10.41 -13.37 6.87
CA SER A 235 10.42 -14.80 7.18
C SER A 235 9.78 -15.04 8.54
N GLY A 236 8.77 -15.92 8.59
CA GLY A 236 8.01 -16.17 9.81
C GLY A 236 7.29 -14.89 10.28
N ASN A 237 7.54 -14.51 11.53
CA ASN A 237 6.98 -13.29 12.14
C ASN A 237 7.99 -12.12 12.14
N SER A 238 8.87 -12.05 11.14
CA SER A 238 9.87 -10.99 11.03
C SER A 238 9.86 -10.41 9.63
N THR A 239 9.74 -9.10 9.52
CA THR A 239 9.71 -8.34 8.28
C THR A 239 10.87 -7.35 8.28
N ALA A 240 11.60 -7.29 7.15
CA ALA A 240 12.62 -6.29 6.86
C ALA A 240 12.04 -5.18 6.00
N ALA A 241 12.41 -3.94 6.30
CA ALA A 241 11.97 -2.76 5.53
C ALA A 241 13.12 -1.75 5.43
N PHE A 242 13.28 -1.09 4.29
CA PHE A 242 14.10 0.11 4.21
C PHE A 242 13.44 1.25 4.96
N SER A 243 14.23 2.05 5.67
CA SER A 243 13.74 3.29 6.28
C SER A 243 13.40 4.34 5.21
N MET A 244 12.59 5.34 5.57
CA MET A 244 12.33 6.46 4.66
C MET A 244 13.61 7.21 4.28
N GLU A 245 14.63 7.23 5.17
CA GLU A 245 15.94 7.81 4.89
C GLU A 245 16.69 7.01 3.82
N THR A 246 16.67 5.66 3.92
CA THR A 246 17.27 4.76 2.92
C THR A 246 16.56 4.88 1.57
N ILE A 247 15.22 5.04 1.56
CA ILE A 247 14.47 5.30 0.32
C ILE A 247 14.91 6.62 -0.31
N ASN A 248 15.10 7.67 0.51
CA ASN A 248 15.53 8.97 0.04
C ASN A 248 16.97 8.97 -0.52
N GLU A 249 17.86 8.15 0.03
CA GLU A 249 19.18 7.91 -0.56
C GLU A 249 19.09 7.23 -1.93
N GLY A 250 18.26 6.20 -2.07
CA GLY A 250 18.02 5.55 -3.37
C GLY A 250 17.37 6.50 -4.38
N TYR A 251 16.46 7.36 -3.91
CA TYR A 251 15.86 8.40 -4.75
C TYR A 251 16.92 9.40 -5.25
N GLU A 252 17.84 9.85 -4.38
CA GLU A 252 18.97 10.70 -4.78
C GLU A 252 19.89 10.01 -5.79
N GLU A 253 20.13 8.70 -5.63
CA GLU A 253 20.96 7.92 -6.55
C GLU A 253 20.36 7.91 -7.97
N VAL A 254 19.05 7.77 -8.11
CA VAL A 254 18.38 7.67 -9.41
C VAL A 254 18.06 9.05 -10.02
N PHE A 255 17.65 10.03 -9.21
CA PHE A 255 17.15 11.32 -9.70
C PHE A 255 18.11 12.49 -9.45
N GLY A 256 19.18 12.32 -8.66
CA GLY A 256 20.16 13.34 -8.34
C GLY A 256 19.67 14.39 -7.33
N VAL A 257 18.53 14.17 -6.72
CA VAL A 257 17.93 15.07 -5.71
C VAL A 257 17.32 14.25 -4.57
N LYS A 258 17.29 14.82 -3.37
CA LYS A 258 16.54 14.26 -2.24
C LYS A 258 15.16 14.88 -2.18
N ARG A 259 14.18 14.08 -1.74
CA ARG A 259 12.90 14.61 -1.31
C ARG A 259 13.06 15.29 0.04
N ASP A 260 12.42 16.44 0.23
CA ASP A 260 12.36 17.10 1.53
C ASP A 260 11.53 16.25 2.50
N THR A 261 12.10 16.00 3.68
CA THR A 261 11.47 15.24 4.77
C THR A 261 11.13 16.12 5.98
N GLU A 262 11.42 17.42 5.89
CA GLU A 262 11.04 18.37 6.94
C GLU A 262 9.56 18.73 6.81
N ASP A 263 8.93 18.90 7.97
CA ASP A 263 7.53 19.29 8.07
C ASP A 263 7.30 20.63 7.38
N TYR A 264 6.46 20.64 6.36
CA TYR A 264 5.90 21.89 5.87
C TYR A 264 5.07 22.52 7.02
N LYS A 265 5.50 23.69 7.48
CA LYS A 265 4.81 24.46 8.51
C LYS A 265 3.63 25.20 7.95
#